data_12b5546b21b60f667812e8f32a5834db
#
_entry.id   12b5546b21b60f667812e8f32a5834db
#
_cell.length_a   1.000
_cell.length_b   1.000
_cell.length_c   1.000
_cell.angle_alpha   90.00
_cell.angle_beta   90.00
_cell.angle_gamma   90.00
#
_symmetry.space_group_name_H-M   'P 1'
#
loop_
_entity.id
_entity.type
_entity.pdbx_description
1 polymer ?
#
loop_
_entity_poly.entity_id
_entity_poly.type
_entity_poly.pdbx_seq_one_letter_code
_entity_poly.pdbx_strand_id
1 'polypeptide(L)'
;MRATGTDDMRDRIAAYPFPRGGVEVVRANRGYTLYSRRTDGPVARLRPTSQGKVQVLWWRGTAWAAPGDFGPVIMTLDQALEYIATEGFFWINA
;
A
#
# COMPACT_ATOMS: atom_id res chain seq x y z
N MET A 1 -12.90 -22.54 -6.79
CA MET A 1 -12.92 -21.92 -6.35
C MET A 1 -12.53 -21.29 -6.08
N ARG A 2 -12.48 -21.36 -5.94
CA ARG A 2 -12.15 -20.69 -5.45
C ARG A 2 -12.05 -20.03 -4.89
N ALA A 3 -11.69 -20.29 -4.94
CA ALA A 3 -11.44 -19.73 -4.27
C ALA A 3 -11.55 -18.93 -3.83
N THR A 4 -12.11 -19.06 -3.72
CA THR A 4 -12.36 -18.17 -3.07
C THR A 4 -11.50 -17.72 -2.22
N GLY A 5 -11.47 -17.48 -1.51
CA GLY A 5 -10.58 -17.02 -0.62
C GLY A 5 -9.38 -16.37 -1.20
N THR A 6 -9.30 -16.36 -2.43
CA THR A 6 -8.20 -15.74 -3.14
C THR A 6 -8.31 -14.23 -3.03
N ASP A 7 -7.19 -13.61 -2.66
CA ASP A 7 -7.10 -12.15 -2.59
C ASP A 7 -6.09 -11.70 -3.62
N ASP A 8 -6.58 -11.48 -4.84
CA ASP A 8 -5.71 -11.10 -5.96
C ASP A 8 -4.98 -9.80 -5.70
N MET A 9 -5.64 -8.84 -5.07
CA MET A 9 -5.00 -7.56 -4.79
C MET A 9 -3.84 -7.73 -3.81
N ARG A 10 -4.06 -8.50 -2.75
CA ARG A 10 -3.00 -8.78 -1.79
C ARG A 10 -1.83 -9.49 -2.46
N ASP A 11 -2.13 -10.47 -3.31
CA ASP A 11 -1.08 -11.22 -3.99
C ASP A 11 -0.29 -10.34 -4.94
N ARG A 12 -0.94 -9.44 -5.65
CA ARG A 12 -0.26 -8.52 -6.56
C ARG A 12 0.64 -7.55 -5.80
N ILE A 13 0.16 -7.05 -4.66
CA ILE A 13 0.97 -6.17 -3.82
C ILE A 13 2.19 -6.92 -3.30
N ALA A 14 1.97 -8.13 -2.79
CA ALA A 14 3.05 -8.93 -2.22
C ALA A 14 4.10 -9.33 -3.25
N ALA A 15 3.68 -9.51 -4.51
CA ALA A 15 4.58 -9.93 -5.57
C ALA A 15 5.34 -8.76 -6.22
N TYR A 16 4.94 -7.53 -5.94
CA TYR A 16 5.59 -6.39 -6.57
C TYR A 16 7.02 -6.25 -6.05
N PRO A 17 8.00 -5.97 -6.94
CA PRO A 17 9.41 -5.89 -6.53
C PRO A 17 9.73 -4.54 -5.89
N PHE A 18 9.23 -4.32 -4.68
CA PHE A 18 9.52 -3.10 -3.95
C PHE A 18 11.01 -3.04 -3.56
N PRO A 19 11.56 -1.81 -3.44
CA PRO A 19 12.94 -1.67 -3.00
C PRO A 19 13.10 -2.03 -1.52
N ARG A 20 14.33 -2.06 -1.04
CA ARG A 20 14.67 -2.19 0.38
C ARG A 20 14.15 -3.47 1.01
N GLY A 21 14.16 -4.56 0.24
CA GLY A 21 13.81 -5.87 0.77
C GLY A 21 12.34 -6.23 0.67
N GLY A 22 11.52 -5.35 0.13
CA GLY A 22 10.11 -5.64 -0.09
C GLY A 22 9.22 -5.37 1.11
N VAL A 23 7.96 -5.74 0.98
CA VAL A 23 6.97 -5.47 2.00
C VAL A 23 6.20 -6.73 2.38
N GLU A 24 5.71 -6.73 3.60
CA GLU A 24 4.70 -7.68 4.05
C GLU A 24 3.35 -6.98 4.03
N VAL A 25 2.33 -7.66 3.52
CA VAL A 25 1.00 -7.09 3.34
C VAL A 25 0.06 -7.66 4.38
N VAL A 26 -0.60 -6.77 5.12
CA VAL A 26 -1.59 -7.16 6.12
C VAL A 26 -2.93 -6.57 5.74
N ARG A 27 -3.92 -7.42 5.55
CA ARG A 27 -5.27 -6.97 5.25
C ARG A 27 -6.03 -6.71 6.55
N ALA A 28 -6.54 -5.49 6.70
CA ALA A 28 -7.29 -5.10 7.89
C ALA A 28 -8.11 -3.85 7.59
N ASN A 29 -9.28 -3.75 8.21
CA ASN A 29 -10.12 -2.55 8.16
C ASN A 29 -10.38 -2.08 6.73
N ARG A 30 -10.72 -3.02 5.85
CA ARG A 30 -11.07 -2.76 4.45
C ARG A 30 -9.91 -2.18 3.65
N GLY A 31 -8.69 -2.52 4.02
CA GLY A 31 -7.53 -2.04 3.32
C GLY A 31 -6.36 -2.97 3.48
N TYR A 32 -5.26 -2.57 2.89
CA TYR A 32 -4.01 -3.33 2.92
C TYR A 32 -2.92 -2.43 3.45
N THR A 33 -2.29 -2.84 4.54
CA THR A 33 -1.15 -2.11 5.11
C THR A 33 0.13 -2.82 4.71
N LEU A 34 1.08 -2.06 4.19
CA LEU A 34 2.36 -2.56 3.75
C LEU A 34 3.40 -2.20 4.80
N TYR A 35 4.08 -3.22 5.29
CA TYR A 35 5.16 -3.05 6.28
C TYR A 35 6.48 -3.47 5.64
N SER A 36 7.54 -2.74 5.95
CA SER A 36 8.88 -3.10 5.48
C SER A 36 9.29 -4.45 6.04
N ARG A 37 9.76 -5.36 5.20
CA ARG A 37 10.27 -6.64 5.68
C ARG A 37 11.56 -6.47 6.46
N ARG A 38 12.28 -5.40 6.20
CA ARG A 38 13.57 -5.17 6.84
C ARG A 38 13.45 -4.58 8.23
N THR A 39 12.47 -3.68 8.45
CA THR A 39 12.38 -2.94 9.70
C THR A 39 11.06 -3.13 10.43
N ASP A 40 10.07 -3.75 9.79
CA ASP A 40 8.70 -3.86 10.25
C ASP A 40 7.98 -2.51 10.33
N GLY A 41 8.61 -1.43 9.85
CA GLY A 41 7.99 -0.12 9.86
C GLY A 41 6.91 0.01 8.78
N PRO A 42 5.91 0.87 9.01
CA PRO A 42 4.84 1.05 8.04
C PRO A 42 5.33 1.80 6.81
N VAL A 43 4.96 1.31 5.64
CA VAL A 43 5.33 1.90 4.36
C VAL A 43 4.16 2.68 3.77
N ALA A 44 3.04 2.01 3.58
CA ALA A 44 1.88 2.60 2.95
C ALA A 44 0.63 1.83 3.31
N ARG A 45 -0.52 2.43 3.03
CA ARG A 45 -1.80 1.74 3.17
C ARG A 45 -2.60 1.98 1.90
N LEU A 46 -3.22 0.93 1.39
CA LEU A 46 -4.04 0.97 0.19
C LEU A 46 -5.47 0.58 0.56
N ARG A 47 -6.41 1.44 0.21
CA ARG A 47 -7.83 1.20 0.47
C ARG A 47 -8.57 1.09 -0.86
N PRO A 48 -9.10 -0.09 -1.20
CA PRO A 48 -9.86 -0.23 -2.45
C PRO A 48 -11.06 0.71 -2.48
N THR A 49 -11.33 1.25 -3.66
CA THR A 49 -12.51 2.08 -3.89
C THR A 49 -13.54 1.30 -4.70
N SER A 50 -14.74 1.87 -4.79
CA SER A 50 -15.81 1.24 -5.55
C SER A 50 -15.56 1.27 -7.05
N GLN A 51 -14.57 2.00 -7.52
CA GLN A 51 -14.26 2.14 -8.93
C GLN A 51 -13.14 1.20 -9.38
N GLY A 52 -12.79 0.23 -8.57
CA GLY A 52 -11.67 -0.67 -8.90
C GLY A 52 -10.31 -0.03 -8.76
N LYS A 53 -10.24 1.12 -8.12
CA LYS A 53 -8.98 1.82 -7.85
C LYS A 53 -8.65 1.71 -6.38
N VAL A 54 -7.54 2.31 -5.99
CA VAL A 54 -7.13 2.31 -4.59
C VAL A 54 -6.80 3.73 -4.15
N GLN A 55 -7.14 4.01 -2.90
CA GLN A 55 -6.71 5.24 -2.23
C GLN A 55 -5.38 4.95 -1.56
N VAL A 56 -4.40 5.82 -1.76
CA VAL A 56 -3.05 5.64 -1.23
C VAL A 56 -2.87 6.52 0.00
N LEU A 57 -2.38 5.93 1.08
CA LEU A 57 -2.10 6.64 2.32
C LEU A 57 -0.67 6.36 2.73
N TRP A 58 -0.04 7.33 3.40
CA TRP A 58 1.29 7.15 3.94
C TRP A 58 1.27 7.37 5.45
N TRP A 59 2.26 6.81 6.13
CA TRP A 59 2.34 6.92 7.59
C TRP A 59 3.14 8.16 7.97
N ARG A 60 2.48 9.10 8.63
CA ARG A 60 3.12 10.36 9.04
C ARG A 60 3.85 10.25 10.37
N GLY A 61 3.90 9.06 10.94
CA GLY A 61 4.48 8.86 12.25
C GLY A 61 3.45 8.74 13.35
N THR A 62 2.27 9.30 13.16
CA THR A 62 1.19 9.26 14.15
C THR A 62 -0.14 8.81 13.55
N ALA A 63 -0.31 8.93 12.24
CA ALA A 63 -1.56 8.60 11.60
C ALA A 63 -1.35 8.38 10.10
N TRP A 64 -2.30 7.67 9.50
CA TRP A 64 -2.36 7.53 8.04
C TRP A 64 -2.93 8.80 7.44
N ALA A 65 -2.34 9.27 6.36
CA ALA A 65 -2.77 10.51 5.74
C ALA A 65 -2.59 10.46 4.22
N ALA A 66 -3.28 11.34 3.53
CA ALA A 66 -3.12 11.49 2.09
C ALA A 66 -1.72 12.05 1.80
N PRO A 67 -1.05 11.56 0.73
CA PRO A 67 0.31 12.00 0.42
C PRO A 67 0.43 13.42 -0.10
N GLY A 68 -0.67 14.09 -0.39
CA GLY A 68 -0.62 15.44 -0.93
C GLY A 68 -1.51 16.39 -0.13
N ASP A 69 -1.55 17.65 -0.58
CA ASP A 69 -2.30 18.67 0.12
C ASP A 69 -3.72 18.84 -0.41
N PHE A 70 -4.10 18.09 -1.41
CA PHE A 70 -5.35 18.30 -2.14
C PHE A 70 -6.38 17.19 -1.94
N GLY A 71 -6.33 16.51 -0.80
CA GLY A 71 -7.32 15.50 -0.48
C GLY A 71 -6.88 14.10 -0.91
N PRO A 72 -7.81 13.15 -1.00
CA PRO A 72 -7.47 11.76 -1.28
C PRO A 72 -6.72 11.58 -2.58
N VAL A 73 -5.73 10.69 -2.56
CA VAL A 73 -4.97 10.32 -3.75
C VAL A 73 -5.44 8.94 -4.18
N ILE A 74 -6.10 8.87 -5.32
CA ILE A 74 -6.74 7.65 -5.83
C ILE A 74 -6.19 7.36 -7.21
N MET A 75 -5.81 6.10 -7.44
CA MET A 75 -5.23 5.67 -8.70
C MET A 75 -5.44 4.18 -8.88
N THR A 76 -5.03 3.65 -10.04
CA THR A 76 -5.09 2.20 -10.24
C THR A 76 -4.09 1.52 -9.33
N LEU A 77 -4.29 0.22 -9.10
CA LEU A 77 -3.36 -0.52 -8.25
C LEU A 77 -1.94 -0.48 -8.81
N ASP A 78 -1.79 -0.67 -10.13
CA ASP A 78 -0.46 -0.65 -10.74
C ASP A 78 0.23 0.69 -10.57
N GLN A 79 -0.51 1.79 -10.75
CA GLN A 79 0.03 3.13 -10.54
C GLN A 79 0.42 3.33 -9.07
N ALA A 80 -0.41 2.82 -8.16
CA ALA A 80 -0.14 2.97 -6.73
C ALA A 80 1.12 2.22 -6.31
N LEU A 81 1.33 1.02 -6.83
CA LEU A 81 2.52 0.24 -6.49
C LEU A 81 3.78 0.94 -6.99
N GLU A 82 3.74 1.46 -8.20
CA GLU A 82 4.89 2.21 -8.72
C GLU A 82 5.13 3.49 -7.92
N TYR A 83 4.08 4.20 -7.59
CA TYR A 83 4.16 5.42 -6.80
C TYR A 83 4.82 5.15 -5.45
N ILE A 84 4.36 4.11 -4.76
CA ILE A 84 4.93 3.75 -3.46
C ILE A 84 6.39 3.33 -3.61
N ALA A 85 6.72 2.58 -4.67
CA ALA A 85 8.07 2.10 -4.86
C ALA A 85 9.07 3.21 -5.15
N THR A 86 8.63 4.29 -5.81
CA THR A 86 9.53 5.33 -6.29
C THR A 86 9.61 6.56 -5.41
N GLU A 87 8.61 6.79 -4.54
CA GLU A 87 8.61 7.99 -3.69
C GLU A 87 9.22 7.69 -2.34
N GLY A 88 10.32 8.34 -2.06
CA GLY A 88 11.11 8.06 -0.85
C GLY A 88 10.37 8.28 0.45
N PHE A 89 9.40 9.19 0.48
CA PHE A 89 8.72 9.51 1.74
C PHE A 89 7.94 8.33 2.31
N PHE A 90 7.53 7.37 1.48
CA PHE A 90 6.88 6.16 2.00
C PHE A 90 7.83 5.32 2.84
N TRP A 91 9.13 5.46 2.63
CA TRP A 91 10.13 4.59 3.23
C TRP A 91 10.87 5.25 4.40
N ILE A 92 10.47 6.47 4.80
CA ILE A 92 11.13 7.18 5.88
C ILE A 92 11.04 6.41 7.21
N ASN A 93 9.90 5.77 7.47
CA ASN A 93 9.69 5.03 8.71
C ASN A 93 9.93 3.53 8.52
N ALA A 94 10.49 3.15 7.41
CA ALA A 94 10.64 1.73 7.06
C ALA A 94 12.16 1.33 6.95
#